data_73542aef64b40553f8527a3296137d72
#
_entry.id   73542aef64b40553f8527a3296137d72
#
_cell.length_a   1.000
_cell.length_b   1.000
_cell.length_c   1.000
_cell.angle_alpha   90.00
_cell.angle_beta   90.00
_cell.angle_gamma   90.00
#
_symmetry.space_group_name_H-M   'P 1'
#
loop_
_entity.id
_entity.type
_entity.pdbx_description
1 polymer ?
#
loop_
_entity_poly.entity_id
_entity_poly.type
_entity_poly.pdbx_seq_one_letter_code
_entity_poly.pdbx_strand_id
1 'polypeptide(L)'
;MLDKVVAVVGGSSILYSEVDDYARQLTEQRRQEGYTSDRDPMNEALEALMTQKLLYNQAQIDSVKVNDADIMARVEEQVQQMVEAEGSIPQLEAKHHMPIFNIREIMRQRYEEQAYANSMQTEVVDKVSVIPGEVERFYKSISKDSLPLVADQYVYAQITKFPKSMTAAKQRTRERLIDMRERVITG
;
A
#
# COMPACT_ATOMS: atom_id res chain seq x y z
N MET A 1 13.06 8.23 33.72
CA MET A 1 13.89 7.02 33.55
C MET A 1 14.72 7.27 32.28
N LEU A 2 16.04 7.07 32.33
CA LEU A 2 16.87 7.21 31.12
C LEU A 2 16.56 6.02 30.20
N ASP A 3 16.31 6.30 28.92
CA ASP A 3 16.06 5.27 27.91
C ASP A 3 17.33 4.47 27.61
N LYS A 4 17.20 3.23 27.22
CA LYS A 4 18.33 2.34 27.00
C LYS A 4 18.62 2.24 25.50
N VAL A 5 19.88 2.51 25.10
CA VAL A 5 20.33 2.24 23.74
C VAL A 5 20.43 0.72 23.54
N VAL A 6 19.72 0.20 22.54
CA VAL A 6 19.69 -1.23 22.19
C VAL A 6 20.67 -1.54 21.06
N ALA A 7 20.77 -0.65 20.08
CA ALA A 7 21.67 -0.80 18.94
C ALA A 7 22.21 0.56 18.48
N VAL A 8 23.31 0.54 17.74
CA VAL A 8 23.88 1.70 17.06
C VAL A 8 24.17 1.30 15.62
N VAL A 9 23.68 2.08 14.68
CA VAL A 9 23.82 1.82 13.23
C VAL A 9 24.36 3.11 12.58
N GLY A 10 25.60 3.04 12.09
CA GLY A 10 26.30 4.25 11.63
C GLY A 10 26.42 5.28 12.74
N GLY A 11 25.93 6.50 12.50
CA GLY A 11 25.86 7.58 13.49
C GLY A 11 24.56 7.64 14.31
N SER A 12 23.62 6.71 14.09
CA SER A 12 22.27 6.73 14.68
C SER A 12 22.13 5.68 15.77
N SER A 13 21.59 6.04 16.94
CA SER A 13 21.23 5.13 18.02
C SER A 13 19.78 4.67 17.87
N ILE A 14 19.48 3.44 18.32
CA ILE A 14 18.14 2.90 18.44
C ILE A 14 17.87 2.70 19.93
N LEU A 15 16.78 3.31 20.41
CA LEU A 15 16.38 3.26 21.80
C LEU A 15 15.43 2.09 22.06
N TYR A 16 15.43 1.59 23.27
CA TYR A 16 14.51 0.51 23.66
C TYR A 16 13.04 0.92 23.52
N SER A 17 12.70 2.17 23.86
CA SER A 17 11.35 2.70 23.68
C SER A 17 10.91 2.69 22.22
N GLU A 18 11.81 3.00 21.27
CA GLU A 18 11.48 2.96 19.84
C GLU A 18 11.17 1.53 19.38
N VAL A 19 11.95 0.56 19.86
CA VAL A 19 11.71 -0.87 19.55
C VAL A 19 10.39 -1.36 20.15
N ASP A 20 10.10 -1.01 21.41
CA ASP A 20 8.86 -1.39 22.08
C ASP A 20 7.62 -0.78 21.41
N ASP A 21 7.67 0.49 21.06
CA ASP A 21 6.58 1.18 20.36
C ASP A 21 6.33 0.56 18.96
N TYR A 22 7.38 0.26 18.23
CA TYR A 22 7.26 -0.39 16.92
C TYR A 22 6.73 -1.82 17.04
N ALA A 23 7.19 -2.58 18.02
CA ALA A 23 6.72 -3.95 18.29
C ALA A 23 5.22 -3.97 18.65
N ARG A 24 4.76 -2.98 19.44
CA ARG A 24 3.33 -2.81 19.77
C ARG A 24 2.50 -2.51 18.51
N GLN A 25 2.98 -1.63 17.64
CA GLN A 25 2.31 -1.32 16.37
C GLN A 25 2.19 -2.56 15.48
N LEU A 26 3.27 -3.33 15.32
CA LEU A 26 3.27 -4.60 14.58
C LEU A 26 2.25 -5.59 15.15
N THR A 27 2.21 -5.71 16.46
CA THR A 27 1.28 -6.63 17.14
C THR A 27 -0.18 -6.22 16.92
N GLU A 28 -0.47 -4.93 17.01
CA GLU A 28 -1.81 -4.40 16.80
C GLU A 28 -2.24 -4.55 15.33
N GLN A 29 -1.36 -4.25 14.37
CA GLN A 29 -1.61 -4.44 12.95
C GLN A 29 -1.93 -5.90 12.63
N ARG A 30 -1.13 -6.84 13.13
CA ARG A 30 -1.37 -8.27 12.96
C ARG A 30 -2.71 -8.71 13.51
N ARG A 31 -3.08 -8.18 14.68
CA ARG A 31 -4.38 -8.46 15.30
C ARG A 31 -5.54 -8.01 14.41
N GLN A 32 -5.42 -6.85 13.78
CA GLN A 32 -6.44 -6.31 12.88
C GLN A 32 -6.54 -7.10 11.56
N GLU A 33 -5.40 -7.55 11.04
CA GLU A 33 -5.31 -8.35 9.82
C GLU A 33 -5.63 -9.85 10.03
N GLY A 34 -5.77 -10.29 11.28
CA GLY A 34 -5.99 -11.70 11.63
C GLY A 34 -4.78 -12.61 11.32
N TYR A 35 -3.60 -12.00 11.22
CA TYR A 35 -2.35 -12.71 10.92
C TYR A 35 -1.59 -13.04 12.20
N THR A 36 -1.14 -14.30 12.32
CA THR A 36 -0.26 -14.75 13.41
C THR A 36 1.13 -15.05 12.86
N SER A 37 2.16 -14.53 13.51
CA SER A 37 3.57 -14.82 13.21
C SER A 37 4.21 -15.52 14.40
N ASP A 38 5.04 -16.53 14.14
CA ASP A 38 5.82 -17.23 15.18
C ASP A 38 7.08 -16.44 15.59
N ARG A 39 7.37 -15.32 14.91
CA ARG A 39 8.52 -14.45 15.20
C ARG A 39 8.18 -13.50 16.35
N ASP A 40 9.17 -13.30 17.23
CA ASP A 40 9.07 -12.32 18.31
C ASP A 40 8.95 -10.89 17.75
N PRO A 41 7.87 -10.13 18.09
CA PRO A 41 7.66 -8.78 17.62
C PRO A 41 8.80 -7.82 17.95
N MET A 42 9.49 -8.01 19.09
CA MET A 42 10.63 -7.17 19.49
C MET A 42 11.83 -7.36 18.58
N ASN A 43 12.12 -8.59 18.19
CA ASN A 43 13.22 -8.87 17.28
C ASN A 43 12.92 -8.35 15.87
N GLU A 44 11.70 -8.51 15.39
CA GLU A 44 11.30 -7.96 14.09
C GLU A 44 11.31 -6.43 14.07
N ALA A 45 10.86 -5.80 15.15
CA ALA A 45 10.92 -4.35 15.30
C ALA A 45 12.37 -3.85 15.27
N LEU A 46 13.27 -4.53 15.98
CA LEU A 46 14.69 -4.19 15.99
C LEU A 46 15.31 -4.34 14.59
N GLU A 47 15.05 -5.46 13.90
CA GLU A 47 15.52 -5.69 12.52
C GLU A 47 15.02 -4.60 11.56
N ALA A 48 13.74 -4.22 11.66
CA ALA A 48 13.15 -3.18 10.84
C ALA A 48 13.78 -1.81 11.09
N LEU A 49 13.95 -1.41 12.35
CA LEU A 49 14.59 -0.15 12.73
C LEU A 49 16.07 -0.11 12.33
N MET A 50 16.79 -1.22 12.50
CA MET A 50 18.19 -1.31 12.03
C MET A 50 18.28 -1.15 10.52
N THR A 51 17.39 -1.79 9.76
CA THR A 51 17.33 -1.67 8.30
C THR A 51 17.01 -0.24 7.88
N GLN A 52 16.04 0.39 8.54
CA GLN A 52 15.69 1.80 8.29
C GLN A 52 16.89 2.73 8.53
N LYS A 53 17.60 2.55 9.67
CA LYS A 53 18.80 3.37 9.99
C LYS A 53 19.96 3.11 9.01
N LEU A 54 20.13 1.87 8.53
CA LEU A 54 21.12 1.56 7.48
C LEU A 54 20.79 2.29 6.17
N LEU A 55 19.54 2.19 5.71
CA LEU A 55 19.10 2.88 4.50
C LEU A 55 19.21 4.40 4.63
N TYR A 56 18.83 4.96 5.78
CA TYR A 56 19.00 6.38 6.06
C TYR A 56 20.48 6.82 5.98
N ASN A 57 21.38 6.10 6.65
CA ASN A 57 22.81 6.42 6.60
C ASN A 57 23.37 6.31 5.17
N GLN A 58 22.96 5.27 4.42
CA GLN A 58 23.38 5.13 3.03
C GLN A 58 22.84 6.26 2.15
N ALA A 59 21.58 6.65 2.35
CA ALA A 59 20.99 7.79 1.63
C ALA A 59 21.77 9.10 1.84
N GLN A 60 22.30 9.31 3.06
CA GLN A 60 23.16 10.48 3.36
C GLN A 60 24.49 10.40 2.59
N ILE A 61 25.10 9.20 2.53
CA ILE A 61 26.37 8.98 1.80
C ILE A 61 26.16 9.21 0.29
N ASP A 62 25.07 8.68 -0.26
CA ASP A 62 24.75 8.76 -1.69
C ASP A 62 24.10 10.09 -2.08
N SER A 63 23.93 11.01 -1.12
CA SER A 63 23.31 12.33 -1.33
C SER A 63 21.94 12.24 -2.01
N VAL A 64 21.13 11.27 -1.59
CA VAL A 64 19.76 11.11 -2.05
C VAL A 64 18.95 12.36 -1.72
N LYS A 65 18.08 12.79 -2.63
CA LYS A 65 17.25 13.97 -2.41
C LYS A 65 15.83 13.56 -1.98
N VAL A 66 15.32 14.24 -0.98
CA VAL A 66 13.94 14.16 -0.53
C VAL A 66 13.24 15.50 -0.68
N ASN A 67 11.92 15.50 -0.74
CA ASN A 67 11.14 16.73 -0.85
C ASN A 67 10.73 17.24 0.54
N ASP A 68 11.37 18.29 1.01
CA ASP A 68 11.09 18.89 2.31
C ASP A 68 9.64 19.39 2.45
N ALA A 69 9.03 19.85 1.34
CA ALA A 69 7.65 20.31 1.37
C ALA A 69 6.68 19.17 1.68
N ASP A 70 6.92 17.98 1.14
CA ASP A 70 6.09 16.79 1.42
C ASP A 70 6.27 16.32 2.87
N ILE A 71 7.50 16.41 3.41
CA ILE A 71 7.78 16.10 4.81
C ILE A 71 7.00 17.05 5.71
N MET A 72 7.10 18.36 5.46
CA MET A 72 6.42 19.36 6.26
C MET A 72 4.89 19.23 6.20
N ALA A 73 4.34 18.93 5.02
CA ALA A 73 2.91 18.67 4.87
C ALA A 73 2.43 17.49 5.74
N ARG A 74 3.18 16.40 5.75
CA ARG A 74 2.88 15.22 6.59
C ARG A 74 3.00 15.52 8.09
N VAL A 75 4.01 16.31 8.48
CA VAL A 75 4.17 16.74 9.87
C VAL A 75 2.96 17.55 10.34
N GLU A 76 2.53 18.53 9.55
CA GLU A 76 1.37 19.37 9.91
C GLU A 76 0.08 18.54 9.97
N GLU A 77 -0.14 17.64 9.01
CA GLU A 77 -1.29 16.73 9.03
C GLU A 77 -1.29 15.87 10.29
N GLN A 78 -0.16 15.26 10.63
CA GLN A 78 -0.06 14.40 11.81
C GLN A 78 -0.24 15.17 13.12
N VAL A 79 0.37 16.37 13.22
CA VAL A 79 0.20 17.23 14.39
C VAL A 79 -1.25 17.67 14.54
N GLN A 80 -1.92 18.00 13.43
CA GLN A 80 -3.33 18.36 13.44
C GLN A 80 -4.21 17.19 13.93
N GLN A 81 -3.97 15.97 13.44
CA GLN A 81 -4.68 14.79 13.91
C GLN A 81 -4.47 14.54 15.42
N MET A 82 -3.25 14.76 15.91
CA MET A 82 -2.95 14.66 17.35
C MET A 82 -3.69 15.70 18.15
N VAL A 83 -3.76 16.95 17.67
CA VAL A 83 -4.50 18.04 18.33
C VAL A 83 -6.00 17.75 18.36
N GLU A 84 -6.56 17.23 17.25
CA GLU A 84 -7.98 16.87 17.17
C GLU A 84 -8.32 15.71 18.12
N ALA A 85 -7.45 14.70 18.22
CA ALA A 85 -7.62 13.56 19.11
C ALA A 85 -7.58 13.97 20.59
N GLU A 86 -6.72 14.93 20.96
CA GLU A 86 -6.59 15.41 22.36
C GLU A 86 -7.53 16.61 22.66
N GLY A 87 -8.17 17.17 21.63
CA GLY A 87 -9.12 18.27 21.73
C GLY A 87 -8.52 19.67 21.68
N SER A 88 -7.25 19.86 22.04
CA SER A 88 -6.58 21.16 21.96
C SER A 88 -5.05 21.07 22.07
N ILE A 89 -4.37 22.11 21.58
CA ILE A 89 -2.90 22.22 21.72
C ILE A 89 -2.45 22.16 23.19
N PRO A 90 -3.03 22.90 24.15
CA PRO A 90 -2.61 22.81 25.55
C PRO A 90 -2.75 21.40 26.16
N GLN A 91 -3.78 20.66 25.77
CA GLN A 91 -3.97 19.28 26.23
C GLN A 91 -2.91 18.32 25.65
N LEU A 92 -2.58 18.49 24.35
CA LEU A 92 -1.51 17.76 23.70
C LEU A 92 -0.14 18.04 24.35
N GLU A 93 0.18 19.32 24.61
CA GLU A 93 1.40 19.73 25.31
C GLU A 93 1.48 19.17 26.73
N ALA A 94 0.37 19.22 27.48
CA ALA A 94 0.31 18.66 28.83
C ALA A 94 0.52 17.14 28.83
N LYS A 95 -0.05 16.43 27.87
CA LYS A 95 0.09 14.98 27.73
C LYS A 95 1.52 14.55 27.41
N HIS A 96 2.16 15.25 26.49
CA HIS A 96 3.53 14.96 26.06
C HIS A 96 4.60 15.66 26.92
N HIS A 97 4.22 16.51 27.86
CA HIS A 97 5.13 17.30 28.71
C HIS A 97 6.13 18.14 27.92
N MET A 98 5.75 18.60 26.73
CA MET A 98 6.58 19.40 25.87
C MET A 98 5.77 20.35 24.99
N PRO A 99 6.34 21.51 24.58
CA PRO A 99 5.70 22.45 23.66
C PRO A 99 5.44 21.82 22.29
N ILE A 100 4.38 22.25 21.61
CA ILE A 100 4.01 21.77 20.27
C ILE A 100 5.14 21.94 19.23
N PHE A 101 5.98 22.98 19.40
CA PHE A 101 7.16 23.18 18.57
C PHE A 101 8.11 21.99 18.64
N ASN A 102 8.37 21.47 19.83
CA ASN A 102 9.23 20.30 20.01
C ASN A 102 8.60 19.04 19.44
N ILE A 103 7.27 18.89 19.57
CA ILE A 103 6.54 17.79 18.97
C ILE A 103 6.72 17.82 17.44
N ARG A 104 6.54 18.99 16.81
CA ARG A 104 6.76 19.17 15.37
C ARG A 104 8.19 18.81 14.95
N GLU A 105 9.17 19.26 15.71
CA GLU A 105 10.58 19.00 15.38
C GLU A 105 10.93 17.51 15.48
N ILE A 106 10.43 16.81 16.50
CA ILE A 106 10.59 15.36 16.64
C ILE A 106 9.92 14.63 15.47
N MET A 107 8.70 15.06 15.11
CA MET A 107 7.99 14.49 13.96
C MET A 107 8.72 14.75 12.65
N ARG A 108 9.24 15.98 12.46
CA ARG A 108 10.01 16.34 11.26
C ARG A 108 11.21 15.43 11.10
N GLN A 109 12.02 15.24 12.15
CA GLN A 109 13.18 14.37 12.10
C GLN A 109 12.78 12.91 11.76
N ARG A 110 11.73 12.40 12.38
CA ARG A 110 11.23 11.04 12.12
C ARG A 110 10.78 10.86 10.67
N TYR A 111 9.99 11.79 10.12
CA TYR A 111 9.52 11.73 8.75
C TYR A 111 10.63 11.94 7.73
N GLU A 112 11.61 12.79 8.06
CA GLU A 112 12.81 13.01 7.25
C GLU A 112 13.63 11.71 7.13
N GLU A 113 13.96 11.07 8.26
CA GLU A 113 14.66 9.78 8.26
C GLU A 113 13.91 8.71 7.44
N GLN A 114 12.59 8.64 7.61
CA GLN A 114 11.77 7.69 6.85
C GLN A 114 11.75 8.01 5.36
N ALA A 115 11.67 9.28 4.98
CA ALA A 115 11.69 9.70 3.58
C ALA A 115 13.01 9.33 2.89
N TYR A 116 14.14 9.58 3.55
CA TYR A 116 15.45 9.18 3.06
C TYR A 116 15.58 7.66 2.92
N ALA A 117 15.16 6.89 3.94
CA ALA A 117 15.20 5.44 3.91
C ALA A 117 14.33 4.86 2.78
N ASN A 118 13.13 5.38 2.58
CA ASN A 118 12.23 4.96 1.50
C ASN A 118 12.79 5.30 0.12
N SER A 119 13.35 6.50 -0.05
CA SER A 119 13.98 6.90 -1.31
C SER A 119 15.17 6.02 -1.66
N MET A 120 16.00 5.71 -0.66
CA MET A 120 17.14 4.80 -0.84
C MET A 120 16.69 3.38 -1.17
N GLN A 121 15.67 2.88 -0.49
CA GLN A 121 15.08 1.57 -0.79
C GLN A 121 14.59 1.50 -2.22
N THR A 122 13.89 2.53 -2.70
CA THR A 122 13.43 2.62 -4.09
C THR A 122 14.61 2.59 -5.06
N GLU A 123 15.66 3.36 -4.79
CA GLU A 123 16.85 3.40 -5.64
C GLU A 123 17.57 2.04 -5.73
N VAL A 124 17.60 1.29 -4.62
CA VAL A 124 18.17 -0.07 -4.60
C VAL A 124 17.30 -1.04 -5.40
N VAL A 125 15.97 -0.97 -5.22
CA VAL A 125 15.02 -1.86 -5.90
C VAL A 125 14.94 -1.58 -7.40
N ASP A 126 14.99 -0.33 -7.82
CA ASP A 126 14.92 0.06 -9.24
C ASP A 126 16.12 -0.49 -10.06
N LYS A 127 17.23 -0.79 -9.39
CA LYS A 127 18.39 -1.45 -10.01
C LYS A 127 18.21 -2.95 -10.22
N VAL A 128 17.16 -3.55 -9.64
CA VAL A 128 16.88 -4.99 -9.75
C VAL A 128 15.97 -5.25 -10.94
N SER A 129 16.48 -6.00 -11.92
CA SER A 129 15.70 -6.45 -13.07
C SER A 129 15.33 -7.91 -12.90
N VAL A 130 14.03 -8.20 -12.91
CA VAL A 130 13.51 -9.58 -12.80
C VAL A 130 13.07 -10.07 -14.18
N ILE A 131 13.62 -11.20 -14.62
CA ILE A 131 13.22 -11.81 -15.88
C ILE A 131 12.09 -12.85 -15.67
N PRO A 132 11.21 -13.07 -16.68
CA PRO A 132 10.08 -14.01 -16.56
C PRO A 132 10.46 -15.41 -16.09
N GLY A 133 11.64 -15.91 -16.52
CA GLY A 133 12.14 -17.21 -16.10
C GLY A 133 12.50 -17.31 -14.61
N GLU A 134 12.85 -16.20 -13.95
CA GLU A 134 13.08 -16.16 -12.50
C GLU A 134 11.75 -16.20 -11.75
N VAL A 135 10.75 -15.49 -12.23
CA VAL A 135 9.38 -15.52 -11.68
C VAL A 135 8.83 -16.93 -11.75
N GLU A 136 9.00 -17.62 -12.90
CA GLU A 136 8.52 -18.99 -13.08
C GLU A 136 9.24 -19.99 -12.15
N ARG A 137 10.56 -19.84 -11.99
CA ARG A 137 11.36 -20.67 -11.07
C ARG A 137 10.93 -20.43 -9.61
N PHE A 138 10.75 -19.17 -9.22
CA PHE A 138 10.30 -18.82 -7.89
C PHE A 138 8.90 -19.39 -7.61
N TYR A 139 7.95 -19.21 -8.54
CA TYR A 139 6.61 -19.77 -8.43
C TYR A 139 6.61 -21.29 -8.26
N LYS A 140 7.45 -22.02 -9.02
CA LYS A 140 7.59 -23.46 -8.90
C LYS A 140 8.25 -23.91 -7.59
N SER A 141 8.99 -23.03 -6.92
CA SER A 141 9.62 -23.32 -5.62
C SER A 141 8.66 -23.18 -4.44
N ILE A 142 7.54 -22.48 -4.63
CA ILE A 142 6.53 -22.29 -3.59
C ILE A 142 5.72 -23.57 -3.42
N SER A 143 5.54 -24.01 -2.17
CA SER A 143 4.64 -25.13 -1.87
C SER A 143 3.21 -24.82 -2.33
N LYS A 144 2.54 -25.80 -2.94
CA LYS A 144 1.15 -25.61 -3.41
C LYS A 144 0.19 -25.23 -2.29
N ASP A 145 0.45 -25.66 -1.07
CA ASP A 145 -0.36 -25.38 0.10
C ASP A 145 -0.20 -23.92 0.60
N SER A 146 0.90 -23.27 0.18
CA SER A 146 1.19 -21.86 0.52
C SER A 146 0.70 -20.87 -0.54
N LEU A 147 0.17 -21.36 -1.68
CA LEU A 147 -0.36 -20.49 -2.72
C LEU A 147 -1.77 -20.02 -2.36
N PRO A 148 -2.09 -18.73 -2.54
CA PRO A 148 -3.43 -18.24 -2.31
C PRO A 148 -4.41 -18.89 -3.30
N LEU A 149 -5.58 -19.26 -2.80
CA LEU A 149 -6.66 -19.75 -3.64
C LEU A 149 -7.24 -18.56 -4.42
N VAL A 150 -7.07 -18.58 -5.72
CA VAL A 150 -7.66 -17.60 -6.63
C VAL A 150 -8.94 -18.21 -7.20
N ALA A 151 -10.04 -17.48 -7.10
CA ALA A 151 -11.31 -17.92 -7.69
C ALA A 151 -11.18 -18.00 -9.22
N ASP A 152 -11.81 -19.01 -9.81
CA ASP A 152 -11.86 -19.18 -11.25
C ASP A 152 -12.44 -17.93 -11.91
N GLN A 153 -11.76 -17.40 -12.91
CA GLN A 153 -12.22 -16.26 -13.69
C GLN A 153 -12.55 -16.74 -15.11
N TYR A 154 -13.78 -16.46 -15.53
CA TYR A 154 -14.23 -16.76 -16.87
C TYR A 154 -14.30 -15.47 -17.69
N VAL A 155 -13.59 -15.45 -18.83
CA VAL A 155 -13.73 -14.39 -19.81
C VAL A 155 -14.66 -14.90 -20.91
N TYR A 156 -15.81 -14.27 -21.06
CA TYR A 156 -16.73 -14.58 -22.17
C TYR A 156 -16.87 -13.38 -23.09
N ALA A 157 -16.90 -13.65 -24.38
CA ALA A 157 -17.16 -12.65 -25.39
C ALA A 157 -18.45 -13.00 -26.12
N GLN A 158 -19.34 -12.03 -26.29
CA GLN A 158 -20.56 -12.18 -27.05
C GLN A 158 -20.47 -11.45 -28.38
N ILE A 159 -20.64 -12.17 -29.48
CA ILE A 159 -20.71 -11.56 -30.81
C ILE A 159 -22.20 -11.41 -31.16
N THR A 160 -22.69 -10.18 -31.14
CA THR A 160 -24.08 -9.88 -31.53
C THR A 160 -24.08 -9.35 -32.96
N LYS A 161 -24.74 -10.10 -33.87
CA LYS A 161 -24.90 -9.68 -35.25
C LYS A 161 -26.34 -9.24 -35.48
N PHE A 162 -26.53 -7.96 -35.66
CA PHE A 162 -27.85 -7.45 -36.07
C PHE A 162 -28.03 -7.56 -37.59
N PRO A 163 -29.16 -8.05 -38.08
CA PRO A 163 -29.48 -8.06 -39.51
C PRO A 163 -29.49 -6.61 -40.05
N LYS A 164 -28.79 -6.37 -41.15
CA LYS A 164 -28.58 -5.02 -41.74
C LYS A 164 -29.88 -4.27 -42.12
N SER A 165 -31.05 -4.93 -42.15
CA SER A 165 -32.30 -4.23 -42.32
C SER A 165 -33.47 -5.00 -41.69
N MET A 166 -33.79 -4.62 -40.46
CA MET A 166 -35.09 -5.00 -39.84
C MET A 166 -36.26 -4.50 -40.67
N THR A 167 -36.12 -3.40 -41.36
CA THR A 167 -37.16 -2.81 -42.25
C THR A 167 -37.45 -3.73 -43.44
N ALA A 168 -36.41 -4.24 -44.12
CA ALA A 168 -36.59 -5.16 -45.26
C ALA A 168 -37.17 -6.50 -44.84
N ALA A 169 -36.87 -7.03 -43.65
CA ALA A 169 -37.46 -8.24 -43.12
C ALA A 169 -38.95 -8.04 -42.81
N LYS A 170 -39.29 -6.93 -42.17
CA LYS A 170 -40.71 -6.56 -41.92
C LYS A 170 -41.48 -6.36 -43.21
N GLN A 171 -40.88 -5.75 -44.22
CA GLN A 171 -41.52 -5.52 -45.52
C GLN A 171 -41.82 -6.83 -46.24
N ARG A 172 -40.87 -7.78 -46.29
CA ARG A 172 -41.06 -9.12 -46.86
C ARG A 172 -42.15 -9.91 -46.14
N THR A 173 -42.19 -9.81 -44.82
CA THR A 173 -43.28 -10.48 -44.04
C THR A 173 -44.64 -9.88 -44.32
N ARG A 174 -44.72 -8.55 -44.45
CA ARG A 174 -45.93 -7.83 -44.81
C ARG A 174 -46.44 -8.21 -46.20
N GLU A 175 -45.52 -8.23 -47.18
CA GLU A 175 -45.86 -8.64 -48.57
C GLU A 175 -46.36 -10.09 -48.62
N ARG A 176 -45.74 -11.01 -47.88
CA ARG A 176 -46.23 -12.40 -47.76
C ARG A 176 -47.61 -12.50 -47.12
N LEU A 177 -47.88 -11.70 -46.11
CA LEU A 177 -49.18 -11.67 -45.48
C LEU A 177 -50.27 -11.10 -46.40
N ILE A 178 -49.92 -10.09 -47.22
CA ILE A 178 -50.89 -9.56 -48.25
C ILE A 178 -51.16 -10.61 -49.30
N ASP A 179 -50.14 -11.28 -49.85
CA ASP A 179 -50.30 -12.37 -50.82
C ASP A 179 -51.13 -13.51 -50.27
N MET A 180 -50.91 -13.92 -49.03
CA MET A 180 -51.80 -14.95 -48.40
C MET A 180 -53.23 -14.46 -48.25
N ARG A 181 -53.45 -13.20 -47.85
CA ARG A 181 -54.81 -12.65 -47.75
C ARG A 181 -55.51 -12.62 -49.09
N GLU A 182 -54.84 -12.21 -50.15
CA GLU A 182 -55.40 -12.18 -51.51
C GLU A 182 -55.76 -13.58 -51.95
N ARG A 183 -54.97 -14.60 -51.73
CA ARG A 183 -55.31 -16.01 -52.05
C ARG A 183 -56.47 -16.52 -51.27
N VAL A 184 -56.72 -16.09 -50.06
CA VAL A 184 -57.91 -16.49 -49.29
C VAL A 184 -59.15 -15.78 -49.74
N ILE A 185 -59.03 -14.57 -50.28
CA ILE A 185 -60.23 -13.81 -50.74
C ILE A 185 -60.59 -14.15 -52.17
N THR A 186 -59.67 -14.56 -53.01
CA THR A 186 -59.90 -14.88 -54.44
C THR A 186 -60.20 -16.36 -54.66
N GLY A 187 -60.18 -17.22 -53.64
CA GLY A 187 -60.48 -18.64 -53.70
C GLY A 187 -59.33 -19.45 -54.16
#